data_96f2417883f25a22d1ca227e4beed202
#
_entry.id   96f2417883f25a22d1ca227e4beed202
#
_cell.length_a   1.000
_cell.length_b   1.000
_cell.length_c   1.000
_cell.angle_alpha   90.00
_cell.angle_beta   90.00
_cell.angle_gamma   90.00
#
_symmetry.space_group_name_H-M   'P 1'
#
loop_
_entity.id
_entity.type
_entity.pdbx_description
1 polymer ?
#
loop_
_entity_poly.entity_id
_entity_poly.type
_entity_poly.pdbx_seq_one_letter_code
_entity_poly.pdbx_strand_id
1 'polypeptide(L)'
;MSVNPDVAGRSYPPAPPFQVGREAVRGFAEAVQAQHPAHHDVAAARALGHADLVAPPTFAVVIAQRAEAAVVADPELGIDFSRVVHADERFVHHRPLVAGDEVVATVRVEAVKSLGGNRMVTTVTEIADLDGAAVSTV
;
A
#
# COMPACT_ATOMS: atom_id res chain seq x y z
N MET A 1 -23.06 -13.92 1.74
CA MET A 1 -22.68 -13.22 2.98
C MET A 1 -22.35 -11.78 2.67
N SER A 2 -22.86 -10.88 3.46
CA SER A 2 -22.53 -9.46 3.31
C SER A 2 -21.42 -9.08 4.28
N VAL A 3 -20.64 -8.07 3.91
CA VAL A 3 -19.61 -7.49 4.76
C VAL A 3 -20.27 -6.88 6.01
N ASN A 4 -19.69 -7.15 7.18
CA ASN A 4 -20.20 -6.67 8.45
C ASN A 4 -19.86 -5.17 8.64
N PRO A 5 -20.86 -4.28 8.75
CA PRO A 5 -20.58 -2.85 8.94
C PRO A 5 -20.05 -2.51 10.33
N ASP A 6 -20.22 -3.39 11.32
CA ASP A 6 -19.83 -3.12 12.71
C ASP A 6 -18.31 -3.16 12.92
N VAL A 7 -17.55 -3.61 11.94
CA VAL A 7 -16.08 -3.62 11.99
C VAL A 7 -15.44 -2.29 11.61
N ALA A 8 -16.22 -1.29 11.20
CA ALA A 8 -15.70 0.04 10.93
C ALA A 8 -14.93 0.57 12.17
N GLY A 9 -13.74 1.10 11.94
CA GLY A 9 -12.83 1.53 13.00
C GLY A 9 -11.85 0.46 13.50
N ARG A 10 -11.99 -0.80 13.05
CA ARG A 10 -11.08 -1.88 13.46
C ARG A 10 -9.68 -1.64 12.89
N SER A 11 -8.68 -1.72 13.78
CA SER A 11 -7.27 -1.72 13.41
C SER A 11 -6.69 -3.12 13.51
N TYR A 12 -5.70 -3.41 12.67
CA TYR A 12 -5.01 -4.70 12.65
C TYR A 12 -3.57 -4.53 13.13
N PRO A 13 -2.95 -5.58 13.66
CA PRO A 13 -1.53 -5.53 14.02
C PRO A 13 -0.66 -5.15 12.83
N PRO A 14 0.48 -4.48 13.04
CA PRO A 14 1.39 -4.17 11.95
C PRO A 14 1.77 -5.42 11.15
N ALA A 15 1.80 -5.29 9.84
CA ALA A 15 2.29 -6.34 8.95
C ALA A 15 3.82 -6.52 9.16
N PRO A 16 4.38 -7.70 8.80
CA PRO A 16 5.82 -7.87 8.81
C PRO A 16 6.53 -6.79 7.98
N PRO A 17 7.74 -6.37 8.38
CA PRO A 17 8.49 -5.37 7.63
C PRO A 17 8.64 -5.73 6.16
N PHE A 18 8.49 -4.72 5.31
CA PHE A 18 8.66 -4.84 3.87
C PHE A 18 9.98 -4.19 3.46
N GLN A 19 10.83 -4.94 2.77
CA GLN A 19 12.08 -4.43 2.21
C GLN A 19 11.86 -4.05 0.75
N VAL A 20 12.10 -2.78 0.42
CA VAL A 20 11.99 -2.29 -0.96
C VAL A 20 13.24 -2.70 -1.73
N GLY A 21 13.10 -3.62 -2.67
CA GLY A 21 14.20 -4.12 -3.49
C GLY A 21 14.26 -3.42 -4.85
N ARG A 22 15.46 -3.35 -5.43
CA ARG A 22 15.65 -2.73 -6.76
C ARG A 22 14.82 -3.42 -7.84
N GLU A 23 14.80 -4.74 -7.87
CA GLU A 23 14.05 -5.46 -8.90
C GLU A 23 12.54 -5.31 -8.72
N ALA A 24 12.06 -5.19 -7.48
CA ALA A 24 10.66 -4.88 -7.23
C ALA A 24 10.28 -3.50 -7.78
N VAL A 25 11.12 -2.49 -7.57
CA VAL A 25 10.91 -1.15 -8.12
C VAL A 25 10.91 -1.17 -9.64
N ARG A 26 11.91 -1.81 -10.27
CA ARG A 26 12.00 -1.93 -11.74
C ARG A 26 10.80 -2.66 -12.33
N GLY A 27 10.44 -3.80 -11.76
CA GLY A 27 9.32 -4.60 -12.25
C GLY A 27 7.99 -3.86 -12.15
N PHE A 28 7.76 -3.15 -11.05
CA PHE A 28 6.56 -2.32 -10.90
C PHE A 28 6.56 -1.16 -11.91
N ALA A 29 7.70 -0.49 -12.08
CA ALA A 29 7.83 0.60 -13.03
C ALA A 29 7.52 0.14 -14.47
N GLU A 30 8.00 -1.03 -14.86
CA GLU A 30 7.67 -1.62 -16.16
C GLU A 30 6.18 -1.92 -16.29
N ALA A 31 5.58 -2.50 -15.25
CA ALA A 31 4.17 -2.87 -15.26
C ALA A 31 3.23 -1.65 -15.41
N VAL A 32 3.60 -0.52 -14.83
CA VAL A 32 2.82 0.73 -14.92
C VAL A 32 3.34 1.68 -16.00
N GLN A 33 4.32 1.26 -16.79
CA GLN A 33 4.93 2.04 -17.87
C GLN A 33 5.58 3.35 -17.39
N ALA A 34 6.15 3.33 -16.19
CA ALA A 34 6.91 4.44 -15.63
C ALA A 34 8.35 4.39 -16.17
N GLN A 35 8.64 5.21 -17.17
CA GLN A 35 9.89 5.13 -17.94
C GLN A 35 10.98 6.08 -17.45
N HIS A 36 10.72 6.87 -16.41
CA HIS A 36 11.73 7.80 -15.92
C HIS A 36 12.98 7.04 -15.44
N PRO A 37 14.20 7.48 -15.84
CA PRO A 37 15.43 6.76 -15.50
C PRO A 37 15.66 6.51 -14.02
N ALA A 38 15.15 7.37 -13.13
CA ALA A 38 15.32 7.21 -11.69
C ALA A 38 14.64 5.94 -11.12
N HIS A 39 13.71 5.33 -11.87
CA HIS A 39 13.10 4.04 -11.49
C HIS A 39 13.92 2.83 -11.94
N HIS A 40 14.90 3.02 -12.82
CA HIS A 40 15.60 1.93 -13.50
C HIS A 40 17.12 1.95 -13.29
N ASP A 41 17.71 3.14 -13.17
CA ASP A 41 19.15 3.34 -13.08
C ASP A 41 19.51 4.04 -11.77
N VAL A 42 20.30 3.36 -10.94
CA VAL A 42 20.73 3.90 -9.64
C VAL A 42 21.50 5.21 -9.79
N ALA A 43 22.38 5.32 -10.80
CA ALA A 43 23.13 6.54 -11.03
C ALA A 43 22.22 7.72 -11.37
N ALA A 44 21.18 7.49 -12.17
CA ALA A 44 20.20 8.51 -12.51
C ALA A 44 19.41 8.98 -11.26
N ALA A 45 19.01 8.04 -10.40
CA ALA A 45 18.32 8.36 -9.15
C ALA A 45 19.24 9.19 -8.22
N ARG A 46 20.49 8.81 -8.08
CA ARG A 46 21.47 9.53 -7.26
C ARG A 46 21.77 10.92 -7.79
N ALA A 47 21.78 11.09 -9.10
CA ALA A 47 21.97 12.41 -9.73
C ALA A 47 20.82 13.38 -9.36
N LEU A 48 19.64 12.87 -9.05
CA LEU A 48 18.49 13.65 -8.57
C LEU A 48 18.45 13.81 -7.05
N GLY A 49 19.44 13.31 -6.32
CA GLY A 49 19.54 13.44 -4.87
C GLY A 49 18.93 12.29 -4.06
N HIS A 50 18.51 11.21 -4.71
CA HIS A 50 18.00 10.03 -4.01
C HIS A 50 19.12 9.05 -3.66
N ALA A 51 18.94 8.29 -2.60
CA ALA A 51 19.96 7.32 -2.18
C ALA A 51 20.07 6.11 -3.11
N ASP A 52 18.97 5.74 -3.76
CA ASP A 52 18.85 4.57 -4.63
C ASP A 52 17.65 4.76 -5.57
N LEU A 53 17.26 3.73 -6.33
CA LEU A 53 16.11 3.77 -7.22
C LEU A 53 14.87 4.30 -6.50
N VAL A 54 14.19 5.25 -7.13
CA VAL A 54 12.93 5.79 -6.62
C VAL A 54 11.78 4.92 -7.11
N ALA A 55 10.94 4.46 -6.18
CA ALA A 55 9.74 3.75 -6.55
C ALA A 55 8.74 4.71 -7.24
N PRO A 56 8.00 4.24 -8.26
CA PRO A 56 6.90 5.02 -8.81
C PRO A 56 5.88 5.40 -7.71
N PRO A 57 5.18 6.53 -7.86
CA PRO A 57 4.27 7.02 -6.79
C PRO A 57 3.21 6.03 -6.33
N THR A 58 2.76 5.14 -7.21
CA THR A 58 1.75 4.14 -6.86
C THR A 58 2.33 2.83 -6.32
N PHE A 59 3.66 2.71 -6.20
CA PHE A 59 4.30 1.51 -5.67
C PHE A 59 3.83 1.16 -4.24
N ALA A 60 3.47 2.16 -3.46
CA ALA A 60 2.99 1.96 -2.09
C ALA A 60 1.77 1.04 -2.01
N VAL A 61 0.99 0.87 -3.10
CA VAL A 61 -0.12 -0.08 -3.15
C VAL A 61 0.34 -1.52 -2.91
N VAL A 62 1.53 -1.88 -3.36
CA VAL A 62 2.10 -3.22 -3.16
C VAL A 62 2.27 -3.51 -1.66
N ILE A 63 2.73 -2.51 -0.92
CA ILE A 63 2.94 -2.61 0.54
C ILE A 63 1.59 -2.62 1.25
N ALA A 64 0.68 -1.73 0.87
CA ALA A 64 -0.66 -1.63 1.45
C ALA A 64 -1.45 -2.93 1.26
N GLN A 65 -1.45 -3.52 0.07
CA GLN A 65 -2.18 -4.75 -0.21
C GLN A 65 -1.70 -5.94 0.64
N ARG A 66 -0.42 -5.99 0.97
CA ARG A 66 0.09 -7.03 1.89
C ARG A 66 -0.49 -6.88 3.29
N ALA A 67 -0.62 -5.65 3.77
CA ALA A 67 -1.28 -5.40 5.06
C ALA A 67 -2.78 -5.68 4.98
N GLU A 68 -3.42 -5.32 3.88
CA GLU A 68 -4.86 -5.54 3.64
C GLU A 68 -5.23 -7.02 3.59
N ALA A 69 -4.29 -7.91 3.34
CA ALA A 69 -4.54 -9.35 3.38
C ALA A 69 -5.12 -9.79 4.74
N ALA A 70 -4.74 -9.14 5.84
CA ALA A 70 -5.32 -9.40 7.15
C ALA A 70 -6.79 -9.00 7.25
N VAL A 71 -7.16 -7.91 6.57
CA VAL A 71 -8.56 -7.44 6.50
C VAL A 71 -9.41 -8.45 5.71
N VAL A 72 -8.91 -8.87 4.57
CA VAL A 72 -9.60 -9.85 3.70
C VAL A 72 -9.75 -11.20 4.40
N ALA A 73 -8.75 -11.60 5.17
CA ALA A 73 -8.75 -12.87 5.90
C ALA A 73 -9.59 -12.85 7.19
N ASP A 74 -10.03 -11.67 7.64
CA ASP A 74 -10.80 -11.55 8.87
C ASP A 74 -12.21 -12.12 8.71
N PRO A 75 -12.53 -13.26 9.37
CA PRO A 75 -13.83 -13.88 9.23
C PRO A 75 -14.97 -13.02 9.78
N GLU A 76 -14.69 -12.14 10.72
CA GLU A 76 -15.71 -11.24 11.27
C GLU A 76 -16.10 -10.13 10.29
N LEU A 77 -15.23 -9.78 9.36
CA LEU A 77 -15.54 -8.80 8.32
C LEU A 77 -16.40 -9.41 7.21
N GLY A 78 -16.18 -10.67 6.87
CA GLY A 78 -17.00 -11.40 5.90
C GLY A 78 -16.79 -11.02 4.45
N ILE A 79 -15.57 -10.63 4.06
CA ILE A 79 -15.24 -10.32 2.67
C ILE A 79 -15.10 -11.60 1.86
N ASP A 80 -15.84 -11.67 0.74
CA ASP A 80 -15.61 -12.66 -0.29
C ASP A 80 -14.64 -12.06 -1.32
N PHE A 81 -13.38 -12.45 -1.24
CA PHE A 81 -12.32 -11.90 -2.09
C PHE A 81 -12.58 -12.10 -3.59
N SER A 82 -13.27 -13.17 -3.97
CA SER A 82 -13.60 -13.42 -5.37
C SER A 82 -14.53 -12.37 -5.99
N ARG A 83 -15.17 -11.56 -5.14
CA ARG A 83 -16.13 -10.52 -5.54
C ARG A 83 -15.61 -9.10 -5.26
N VAL A 84 -14.35 -8.97 -4.87
CA VAL A 84 -13.74 -7.67 -4.57
C VAL A 84 -13.26 -7.02 -5.87
N VAL A 85 -13.58 -5.74 -6.02
CA VAL A 85 -12.99 -4.89 -7.05
C VAL A 85 -12.46 -3.63 -6.38
N HIS A 86 -11.37 -3.10 -6.89
CA HIS A 86 -10.84 -1.82 -6.45
C HIS A 86 -11.63 -0.70 -7.12
N ALA A 87 -12.21 0.18 -6.32
CA ALA A 87 -13.01 1.30 -6.81
C ALA A 87 -12.20 2.59 -6.84
N ASP A 88 -11.32 2.79 -5.86
CA ASP A 88 -10.58 4.03 -5.68
C ASP A 88 -9.29 3.76 -4.91
N GLU A 89 -8.26 4.53 -5.20
CA GLU A 89 -6.99 4.53 -4.46
C GLU A 89 -6.53 5.97 -4.27
N ARG A 90 -6.09 6.28 -3.05
CA ARG A 90 -5.54 7.59 -2.73
C ARG A 90 -4.21 7.43 -2.01
N PHE A 91 -3.24 8.23 -2.42
CA PHE A 91 -1.90 8.23 -1.84
C PHE A 91 -1.58 9.60 -1.27
N VAL A 92 -1.06 9.63 -0.05
CA VAL A 92 -0.42 10.81 0.54
C VAL A 92 1.01 10.43 0.85
N HIS A 93 1.96 11.00 0.13
CA HIS A 93 3.38 10.72 0.32
C HIS A 93 4.02 11.77 1.21
N HIS A 94 4.69 11.31 2.26
CA HIS A 94 5.47 12.16 3.15
C HIS A 94 6.94 12.23 2.71
N ARG A 95 7.42 11.18 2.07
CA ARG A 95 8.68 11.11 1.33
C ARG A 95 8.61 10.03 0.24
N PRO A 96 9.49 10.08 -0.78
CA PRO A 96 9.57 8.99 -1.74
C PRO A 96 10.02 7.68 -1.08
N LEU A 97 9.50 6.56 -1.59
CA LEU A 97 10.05 5.24 -1.32
C LEU A 97 11.25 5.01 -2.25
N VAL A 98 12.35 4.54 -1.70
CA VAL A 98 13.54 4.19 -2.47
C VAL A 98 13.98 2.76 -2.17
N ALA A 99 14.66 2.14 -3.11
CA ALA A 99 15.25 0.82 -2.88
C ALA A 99 16.20 0.87 -1.68
N GLY A 100 16.14 -0.13 -0.83
CA GLY A 100 16.85 -0.16 0.45
C GLY A 100 16.00 0.25 1.64
N ASP A 101 14.85 0.89 1.43
CA ASP A 101 13.92 1.19 2.52
C ASP A 101 13.38 -0.09 3.14
N GLU A 102 13.20 -0.05 4.46
CA GLU A 102 12.48 -1.07 5.21
C GLU A 102 11.35 -0.38 5.96
N VAL A 103 10.12 -0.80 5.69
CA VAL A 103 8.91 -0.12 6.17
C VAL A 103 7.93 -1.09 6.78
N VAL A 104 7.08 -0.57 7.65
CA VAL A 104 6.00 -1.31 8.31
C VAL A 104 4.68 -0.67 7.94
N ALA A 105 3.72 -1.49 7.51
CA ALA A 105 2.37 -1.08 7.16
C ALA A 105 1.38 -1.50 8.23
N THR A 106 0.52 -0.59 8.64
CA THR A 106 -0.56 -0.84 9.60
C THR A 106 -1.88 -0.40 8.98
N VAL A 107 -2.81 -1.32 8.82
CA VAL A 107 -4.11 -1.09 8.18
C VAL A 107 -5.22 -0.99 9.20
N ARG A 108 -6.18 -0.13 8.92
CA ARG A 108 -7.47 -0.07 9.63
C ARG A 108 -8.62 0.02 8.64
N VAL A 109 -9.77 -0.48 9.04
CA VAL A 109 -11.02 -0.27 8.30
C VAL A 109 -11.58 1.07 8.74
N GLU A 110 -11.63 2.03 7.82
CA GLU A 110 -12.15 3.36 8.11
C GLU A 110 -13.66 3.42 8.05
N ALA A 111 -14.25 2.79 7.03
CA ALA A 111 -15.69 2.82 6.82
C ALA A 111 -16.18 1.58 6.07
N VAL A 112 -17.41 1.20 6.34
CA VAL A 112 -18.17 0.22 5.56
C VAL A 112 -19.50 0.86 5.21
N LYS A 113 -19.75 1.07 3.91
CA LYS A 113 -20.96 1.72 3.43
C LYS A 113 -21.75 0.81 2.48
N SER A 114 -23.05 0.86 2.55
CA SER A 114 -23.92 0.25 1.54
C SER A 114 -24.04 1.15 0.34
N LEU A 115 -23.90 0.57 -0.85
CA LEU A 115 -23.97 1.31 -2.10
C LEU A 115 -24.68 0.46 -3.16
N GLY A 116 -25.99 0.63 -3.29
CA GLY A 116 -26.77 -0.04 -4.33
C GLY A 116 -26.67 -1.56 -4.33
N GLY A 117 -26.79 -2.22 -3.16
CA GLY A 117 -26.65 -3.68 -3.06
C GLY A 117 -25.22 -4.19 -2.91
N ASN A 118 -24.25 -3.32 -3.06
CA ASN A 118 -22.83 -3.60 -2.80
C ASN A 118 -22.40 -3.00 -1.46
N ARG A 119 -21.27 -3.46 -0.96
CA ARG A 119 -20.60 -2.84 0.19
C ARG A 119 -19.31 -2.18 -0.30
N MET A 120 -19.12 -0.93 0.08
CA MET A 120 -17.87 -0.22 -0.09
C MET A 120 -17.11 -0.26 1.23
N VAL A 121 -15.97 -0.92 1.22
CA VAL A 121 -15.04 -0.97 2.37
C VAL A 121 -13.91 0.00 2.08
N THR A 122 -13.70 0.95 2.96
CA THR A 122 -12.57 1.88 2.88
C THR A 122 -11.54 1.47 3.93
N THR A 123 -10.34 1.20 3.48
CA THR A 123 -9.19 0.93 4.35
C THR A 123 -8.23 2.09 4.31
N VAL A 124 -7.51 2.31 5.40
CA VAL A 124 -6.39 3.25 5.46
C VAL A 124 -5.18 2.50 5.96
N THR A 125 -4.11 2.56 5.19
CA THR A 125 -2.84 1.92 5.54
C THR A 125 -1.79 3.00 5.78
N GLU A 126 -1.26 3.04 6.99
CA GLU A 126 -0.14 3.91 7.35
C GLU A 126 1.16 3.14 7.14
N ILE A 127 2.05 3.69 6.33
CA ILE A 127 3.37 3.12 6.05
C ILE A 127 4.40 4.01 6.74
N ALA A 128 5.20 3.42 7.62
CA ALA A 128 6.24 4.11 8.36
C ALA A 128 7.57 3.37 8.24
N ASP A 129 8.68 4.08 8.44
CA ASP A 129 9.98 3.42 8.56
C ASP A 129 10.12 2.71 9.92
N LEU A 130 11.24 2.03 10.15
CA LEU A 130 11.45 1.28 11.39
C LEU A 130 11.59 2.19 12.64
N ASP A 131 11.87 3.47 12.44
CA ASP A 131 11.95 4.46 13.52
C ASP A 131 10.58 5.10 13.81
N GLY A 132 9.56 4.75 13.03
CA GLY A 132 8.20 5.24 13.18
C GLY A 132 7.92 6.51 12.39
N ALA A 133 8.85 7.00 11.57
CA ALA A 133 8.62 8.18 10.74
C ALA A 133 7.68 7.85 9.57
N ALA A 134 6.69 8.70 9.33
CA ALA A 134 5.70 8.50 8.28
C ALA A 134 6.35 8.54 6.90
N VAL A 135 6.00 7.57 6.06
CA VAL A 135 6.45 7.47 4.66
C VAL A 135 5.30 7.73 3.70
N SER A 136 4.22 6.99 3.83
CA SER A 136 3.03 7.16 2.99
C SER A 136 1.77 6.74 3.73
N THR A 137 0.65 7.32 3.33
CA THR A 137 -0.70 6.89 3.70
C THR A 137 -1.45 6.48 2.43
N VAL A 138 -2.01 5.29 2.44
CA VAL A 138 -2.72 4.72 1.28
C VAL A 138 -4.16 4.44 1.65
#